data_7400e52560ee5ed816835cf9405be464
#
_entry.id   7400e52560ee5ed816835cf9405be464
#
_cell.length_a   1.000
_cell.length_b   1.000
_cell.length_c   1.000
_cell.angle_alpha   90.00
_cell.angle_beta   90.00
_cell.angle_gamma   90.00
#
_symmetry.space_group_name_H-M   'P 1'
#
loop_
_entity.id
_entity.type
_entity.pdbx_description
1 polymer ?
#
loop_
_entity_poly.entity_id
_entity_poly.type
_entity_poly.pdbx_seq_one_letter_code
_entity_poly.pdbx_strand_id
1 'polypeptide(L)'
;YEVHGIVRRVALEDPTHHLWRLLPVADRLHLHSGTLESFPALYKIFRDVQPDECYHLAAQSFVSISFEDEFSTMQTNINGTHYLLAALKDSYPECRFYFAGSSEMFGKVEETPQCETTRFHPRSVYGITKVAGFELTRNYREAYGLYTCTGMLFNHESPRRGFEFVTRKITSTAARIKLGLEKELRLGNIEAQRDWGFSGEYVKMMHIMLQQDEPDDFVIGTGQTHTVREFVKIVFEELELNYEDHLVIDPRFY
;
A
#
# COMPACT_ATOMS: atom_id res chain seq x y z
N TYR A 1 -5.55 9.77 20.21
CA TYR A 1 -6.35 9.69 18.98
C TYR A 1 -7.53 8.75 19.17
N GLU A 2 -8.72 9.15 18.71
CA GLU A 2 -9.84 8.29 18.44
C GLU A 2 -9.69 7.79 16.99
N VAL A 3 -9.72 6.46 16.78
CA VAL A 3 -9.39 5.89 15.49
C VAL A 3 -10.62 5.25 14.85
N HIS A 4 -11.01 5.78 13.69
CA HIS A 4 -12.09 5.27 12.86
C HIS A 4 -11.55 4.55 11.63
N GLY A 5 -12.07 3.36 11.35
CA GLY A 5 -11.70 2.56 10.19
C GLY A 5 -12.88 2.32 9.26
N ILE A 6 -12.69 2.53 7.96
CA ILE A 6 -13.68 2.14 6.95
C ILE A 6 -13.32 0.75 6.45
N VAL A 7 -14.22 -0.20 6.61
CA VAL A 7 -14.02 -1.59 6.19
C VAL A 7 -15.12 -2.01 5.22
N ARG A 8 -14.72 -2.74 4.18
CA ARG A 8 -15.67 -3.27 3.20
C ARG A 8 -16.49 -4.40 3.84
N ARG A 9 -17.81 -4.31 3.74
CA ARG A 9 -18.70 -5.40 4.14
C ARG A 9 -18.49 -6.59 3.20
N VAL A 10 -18.32 -7.76 3.78
CA VAL A 10 -18.20 -9.04 3.06
C VAL A 10 -19.32 -9.97 3.47
N ALA A 11 -19.67 -10.92 2.60
CA ALA A 11 -20.76 -11.87 2.85
C ALA A 11 -20.46 -12.85 4.01
N LEU A 12 -19.19 -13.12 4.26
CA LEU A 12 -18.75 -13.93 5.40
C LEU A 12 -18.51 -12.99 6.58
N GLU A 13 -19.33 -13.12 7.62
CA GLU A 13 -19.26 -12.26 8.82
C GLU A 13 -18.19 -12.69 9.83
N ASP A 14 -17.33 -13.64 9.48
CA ASP A 14 -16.24 -14.05 10.36
C ASP A 14 -15.09 -13.01 10.31
N PRO A 15 -14.94 -12.17 11.34
CA PRO A 15 -13.90 -11.15 11.39
C PRO A 15 -12.49 -11.75 11.46
N THR A 16 -12.36 -13.04 11.83
CA THR A 16 -11.06 -13.72 11.91
C THR A 16 -10.44 -13.92 10.54
N HIS A 17 -11.20 -13.88 9.46
CA HIS A 17 -10.68 -14.02 8.11
C HIS A 17 -10.09 -12.74 7.52
N HIS A 18 -10.82 -11.63 7.48
CA HIS A 18 -10.37 -10.42 6.80
C HIS A 18 -9.90 -9.30 7.74
N LEU A 19 -10.33 -9.34 9.01
CA LEU A 19 -9.90 -8.36 10.03
C LEU A 19 -8.83 -8.92 10.98
N TRP A 20 -8.27 -10.09 10.73
CA TRP A 20 -7.32 -10.74 11.63
C TRP A 20 -6.14 -9.86 12.05
N ARG A 21 -5.70 -8.96 11.16
CA ARG A 21 -4.63 -8.00 11.46
C ARG A 21 -5.04 -6.93 12.46
N LEU A 22 -6.33 -6.66 12.59
CA LEU A 22 -6.90 -5.66 13.50
C LEU A 22 -7.37 -6.25 14.83
N LEU A 23 -7.55 -7.57 14.93
CA LEU A 23 -8.04 -8.23 16.15
C LEU A 23 -7.29 -7.80 17.42
N PRO A 24 -5.96 -7.66 17.44
CA PRO A 24 -5.23 -7.24 18.64
C PRO A 24 -5.54 -5.82 19.13
N VAL A 25 -6.23 -5.02 18.31
CA VAL A 25 -6.55 -3.60 18.61
C VAL A 25 -8.03 -3.27 18.34
N ALA A 26 -8.85 -4.27 18.08
CA ALA A 26 -10.24 -4.10 17.63
C ALA A 26 -11.11 -3.34 18.65
N ASP A 27 -10.84 -3.52 19.94
CA ASP A 27 -11.50 -2.82 21.05
C ASP A 27 -11.20 -1.31 21.11
N ARG A 28 -10.19 -0.85 20.38
CA ARG A 28 -9.76 0.55 20.30
C ARG A 28 -10.13 1.22 18.97
N LEU A 29 -10.91 0.55 18.13
CA LEU A 29 -11.26 1.02 16.79
C LEU A 29 -12.78 1.16 16.64
N HIS A 30 -13.19 2.26 16.03
CA HIS A 30 -14.57 2.45 15.57
C HIS A 30 -14.66 2.06 14.08
N LEU A 31 -15.27 0.91 13.79
CA LEU A 31 -15.34 0.39 12.43
C LEU A 31 -16.66 0.80 11.76
N HIS A 32 -16.54 1.40 10.58
CA HIS A 32 -17.66 1.78 9.73
C HIS A 32 -17.72 0.87 8.50
N SER A 33 -18.90 0.38 8.17
CA SER A 33 -19.11 -0.37 6.93
C SER A 33 -19.21 0.58 5.75
N GLY A 34 -18.30 0.45 4.78
CA GLY A 34 -18.27 1.29 3.59
C GLY A 34 -17.42 0.68 2.48
N THR A 35 -17.56 1.19 1.27
CA THR A 35 -16.73 0.83 0.11
C THR A 35 -16.32 2.10 -0.62
N LEU A 36 -15.14 2.08 -1.23
CA LEU A 36 -14.63 3.18 -2.06
C LEU A 36 -15.55 3.52 -3.25
N GLU A 37 -16.41 2.59 -3.66
CA GLU A 37 -17.34 2.75 -4.78
C GLU A 37 -18.64 3.47 -4.40
N SER A 38 -18.87 3.74 -3.11
CA SER A 38 -20.11 4.37 -2.62
C SER A 38 -19.85 5.77 -2.04
N PHE A 39 -19.91 6.79 -2.91
CA PHE A 39 -19.84 8.18 -2.47
C PHE A 39 -20.81 8.51 -1.32
N PRO A 40 -22.12 8.09 -1.36
CA PRO A 40 -23.05 8.41 -0.26
C PRO A 40 -22.63 7.83 1.09
N ALA A 41 -22.03 6.62 1.10
CA ALA A 41 -21.54 6.00 2.34
C ALA A 41 -20.33 6.78 2.89
N LEU A 42 -19.37 7.12 2.04
CA LEU A 42 -18.19 7.90 2.40
C LEU A 42 -18.59 9.29 2.92
N TYR A 43 -19.44 10.00 2.21
CA TYR A 43 -19.95 11.31 2.62
C TYR A 43 -20.62 11.27 4.00
N LYS A 44 -21.48 10.25 4.23
CA LYS A 44 -22.14 10.09 5.54
C LYS A 44 -21.11 9.85 6.66
N ILE A 45 -20.10 9.00 6.43
CA ILE A 45 -19.06 8.71 7.42
C ILE A 45 -18.27 9.99 7.76
N PHE A 46 -17.79 10.73 6.77
CA PHE A 46 -17.05 11.97 7.01
C PHE A 46 -17.88 13.04 7.73
N ARG A 47 -19.14 13.20 7.33
CA ARG A 47 -20.06 14.15 7.99
C ARG A 47 -20.31 13.78 9.45
N ASP A 48 -20.46 12.49 9.76
CA ASP A 48 -20.82 12.02 11.09
C ASP A 48 -19.59 11.94 12.01
N VAL A 49 -18.39 11.65 11.46
CA VAL A 49 -17.13 11.51 12.22
C VAL A 49 -16.38 12.84 12.33
N GLN A 50 -16.36 13.67 11.27
CA GLN A 50 -15.58 14.91 11.19
C GLN A 50 -14.09 14.69 11.58
N PRO A 51 -13.34 13.82 10.85
CA PRO A 51 -12.00 13.44 11.27
C PRO A 51 -10.99 14.57 11.07
N ASP A 52 -10.08 14.78 12.02
CA ASP A 52 -8.95 15.71 11.85
C ASP A 52 -7.98 15.25 10.77
N GLU A 53 -7.81 13.94 10.64
CA GLU A 53 -6.86 13.30 9.70
C GLU A 53 -7.50 12.12 8.99
N CYS A 54 -7.27 12.02 7.68
CA CYS A 54 -7.71 10.89 6.86
C CYS A 54 -6.53 10.25 6.12
N TYR A 55 -6.27 8.98 6.39
CA TYR A 55 -5.22 8.19 5.72
C TYR A 55 -5.86 7.25 4.69
N HIS A 56 -5.78 7.63 3.42
CA HIS A 56 -6.28 6.81 2.32
C HIS A 56 -5.25 5.76 1.87
N LEU A 57 -5.33 4.59 2.52
CA LEU A 57 -4.46 3.43 2.24
C LEU A 57 -5.17 2.35 1.41
N ALA A 58 -6.48 2.48 1.24
CA ALA A 58 -7.29 1.47 0.56
C ALA A 58 -7.09 1.51 -0.95
N ALA A 59 -6.80 0.37 -1.54
CA ALA A 59 -6.68 0.18 -2.98
C ALA A 59 -6.74 -1.32 -3.33
N GLN A 60 -7.01 -1.64 -4.61
CA GLN A 60 -6.51 -2.88 -5.18
C GLN A 60 -5.01 -2.67 -5.40
N SER A 61 -4.15 -3.31 -4.60
CA SER A 61 -2.72 -3.02 -4.51
C SER A 61 -1.80 -4.13 -5.01
N PHE A 62 -2.34 -5.29 -5.38
CA PHE A 62 -1.56 -6.38 -5.92
C PHE A 62 -1.38 -6.19 -7.43
N VAL A 63 -0.16 -5.84 -7.84
CA VAL A 63 0.16 -5.41 -9.21
C VAL A 63 -0.23 -6.46 -10.25
N SER A 64 0.00 -7.75 -9.99
CA SER A 64 -0.33 -8.83 -10.94
C SER A 64 -1.83 -8.87 -11.26
N ILE A 65 -2.71 -8.71 -10.27
CA ILE A 65 -4.17 -8.66 -10.49
C ILE A 65 -4.56 -7.46 -11.36
N SER A 66 -3.81 -6.36 -11.32
CA SER A 66 -4.11 -5.19 -12.15
C SER A 66 -3.95 -5.43 -13.65
N PHE A 67 -3.28 -6.50 -14.06
CA PHE A 67 -3.22 -6.95 -15.47
C PHE A 67 -4.36 -7.89 -15.84
N GLU A 68 -4.95 -8.57 -14.86
CA GLU A 68 -6.06 -9.52 -15.06
C GLU A 68 -7.41 -8.81 -14.98
N ASP A 69 -7.53 -7.83 -14.08
CA ASP A 69 -8.75 -7.05 -13.84
C ASP A 69 -8.45 -5.54 -13.82
N GLU A 70 -8.18 -5.00 -15.01
CA GLU A 70 -7.85 -3.59 -15.23
C GLU A 70 -9.00 -2.67 -14.84
N PHE A 71 -10.22 -3.01 -15.25
CA PHE A 71 -11.39 -2.15 -15.07
C PHE A 71 -11.77 -1.99 -13.60
N SER A 72 -11.81 -3.09 -12.85
CA SER A 72 -12.08 -3.05 -11.41
C SER A 72 -10.98 -2.30 -10.66
N THR A 73 -9.71 -2.50 -11.06
CA THR A 73 -8.57 -1.77 -10.48
C THR A 73 -8.69 -0.27 -10.70
N MET A 74 -9.01 0.17 -11.94
CA MET A 74 -9.23 1.59 -12.26
C MET A 74 -10.42 2.16 -11.49
N GLN A 75 -11.55 1.47 -11.53
CA GLN A 75 -12.77 1.88 -10.86
C GLN A 75 -12.56 2.09 -9.36
N THR A 76 -11.98 1.10 -8.69
CA THR A 76 -11.75 1.15 -7.24
C THR A 76 -10.71 2.19 -6.86
N ASN A 77 -9.58 2.25 -7.56
CA ASN A 77 -8.47 3.09 -7.14
C ASN A 77 -8.65 4.56 -7.55
N ILE A 78 -9.08 4.84 -8.79
CA ILE A 78 -9.23 6.22 -9.27
C ILE A 78 -10.51 6.84 -8.74
N ASN A 79 -11.67 6.21 -9.02
CA ASN A 79 -12.94 6.77 -8.58
C ASN A 79 -13.07 6.73 -7.05
N GLY A 80 -12.52 5.71 -6.39
CA GLY A 80 -12.50 5.65 -4.93
C GLY A 80 -11.74 6.81 -4.30
N THR A 81 -10.56 7.15 -4.82
CA THR A 81 -9.79 8.32 -4.39
C THR A 81 -10.58 9.60 -4.65
N HIS A 82 -11.17 9.75 -5.84
CA HIS A 82 -11.99 10.92 -6.16
C HIS A 82 -13.22 11.04 -5.24
N TYR A 83 -13.91 9.96 -4.95
CA TYR A 83 -15.08 9.99 -4.06
C TYR A 83 -14.71 10.35 -2.61
N LEU A 84 -13.56 9.88 -2.11
CA LEU A 84 -13.07 10.29 -0.80
C LEU A 84 -12.77 11.78 -0.75
N LEU A 85 -12.01 12.31 -1.71
CA LEU A 85 -11.68 13.73 -1.81
C LEU A 85 -12.94 14.60 -1.95
N ALA A 86 -13.87 14.21 -2.81
CA ALA A 86 -15.14 14.92 -2.98
C ALA A 86 -16.01 14.89 -1.71
N ALA A 87 -16.13 13.72 -1.07
CA ALA A 87 -16.87 13.58 0.18
C ALA A 87 -16.28 14.45 1.28
N LEU A 88 -14.96 14.50 1.39
CA LEU A 88 -14.24 15.31 2.35
C LEU A 88 -14.47 16.81 2.10
N LYS A 89 -14.26 17.25 0.86
CA LYS A 89 -14.49 18.64 0.44
C LYS A 89 -15.92 19.12 0.79
N ASP A 90 -16.92 18.28 0.54
CA ASP A 90 -18.33 18.65 0.68
C ASP A 90 -18.88 18.48 2.11
N SER A 91 -18.19 17.71 2.99
CA SER A 91 -18.67 17.42 4.35
C SER A 91 -17.79 17.99 5.46
N TYR A 92 -16.47 17.94 5.34
CA TYR A 92 -15.53 18.42 6.36
C TYR A 92 -14.17 18.80 5.75
N PRO A 93 -14.05 19.99 5.11
CA PRO A 93 -12.86 20.42 4.37
C PRO A 93 -11.62 20.70 5.25
N GLU A 94 -11.79 20.83 6.57
CA GLU A 94 -10.70 21.04 7.52
C GLU A 94 -9.83 19.79 7.76
N CYS A 95 -10.30 18.61 7.34
CA CYS A 95 -9.58 17.36 7.49
C CYS A 95 -8.28 17.34 6.67
N ARG A 96 -7.18 16.96 7.30
CA ARG A 96 -5.91 16.73 6.63
C ARG A 96 -5.92 15.36 5.97
N PHE A 97 -5.70 15.32 4.66
CA PHE A 97 -5.82 14.10 3.86
C PHE A 97 -4.47 13.60 3.38
N TYR A 98 -4.17 12.33 3.65
CA TYR A 98 -3.01 11.62 3.15
C TYR A 98 -3.41 10.62 2.07
N PHE A 99 -2.77 10.68 0.91
CA PHE A 99 -2.86 9.68 -0.16
C PHE A 99 -1.63 8.80 -0.18
N ALA A 100 -1.82 7.48 -0.14
CA ALA A 100 -0.75 6.51 -0.34
C ALA A 100 -0.42 6.36 -1.82
N GLY A 101 0.55 7.13 -2.30
CA GLY A 101 1.22 6.90 -3.56
C GLY A 101 2.09 5.64 -3.53
N SER A 102 2.88 5.42 -4.58
CA SER A 102 3.72 4.23 -4.72
C SER A 102 4.91 4.52 -5.62
N SER A 103 6.04 3.89 -5.38
CA SER A 103 7.21 3.90 -6.29
C SER A 103 6.88 3.33 -7.69
N GLU A 104 5.80 2.53 -7.82
CA GLU A 104 5.28 2.06 -9.12
C GLU A 104 4.82 3.20 -10.04
N MET A 105 4.62 4.41 -9.51
CA MET A 105 4.36 5.63 -10.29
C MET A 105 5.56 6.00 -11.17
N PHE A 106 6.78 5.82 -10.66
CA PHE A 106 8.01 6.08 -11.41
C PHE A 106 8.22 5.06 -12.54
N GLY A 107 7.89 3.78 -12.32
CA GLY A 107 7.90 2.71 -13.33
C GLY A 107 9.23 2.56 -14.06
N LYS A 108 9.30 2.95 -15.35
CA LYS A 108 10.55 2.97 -16.12
C LYS A 108 11.29 4.26 -15.84
N VAL A 109 12.13 4.25 -14.80
CA VAL A 109 12.85 5.42 -14.30
C VAL A 109 13.91 5.92 -15.30
N GLU A 110 14.07 7.24 -15.37
CA GLU A 110 15.08 7.92 -16.19
C GLU A 110 16.25 8.41 -15.33
N GLU A 111 16.06 8.49 -14.01
CA GLU A 111 17.06 8.95 -13.04
C GLU A 111 16.99 8.14 -11.74
N THR A 112 18.11 8.05 -11.03
CA THR A 112 18.26 7.37 -9.73
C THR A 112 19.25 8.15 -8.87
N PRO A 113 18.95 8.45 -7.61
CA PRO A 113 17.69 8.15 -6.92
C PRO A 113 16.52 9.01 -7.42
N GLN A 114 15.28 8.52 -7.24
CA GLN A 114 14.07 9.28 -7.54
C GLN A 114 13.82 10.33 -6.45
N CYS A 115 13.24 11.46 -6.86
CA CYS A 115 12.79 12.54 -5.99
C CYS A 115 11.37 13.00 -6.39
N GLU A 116 10.84 13.99 -5.71
CA GLU A 116 9.49 14.51 -5.90
C GLU A 116 9.26 15.11 -7.29
N THR A 117 10.32 15.51 -7.98
CA THR A 117 10.28 16.06 -9.36
C THR A 117 10.58 15.02 -10.44
N THR A 118 10.93 13.80 -10.06
CA THR A 118 11.18 12.71 -11.01
C THR A 118 9.92 12.40 -11.82
N ARG A 119 10.07 12.33 -13.14
CA ARG A 119 8.97 12.06 -14.06
C ARG A 119 8.35 10.68 -13.82
N PHE A 120 7.02 10.62 -13.80
CA PHE A 120 6.29 9.36 -13.76
C PHE A 120 6.26 8.68 -15.12
N HIS A 121 6.52 7.35 -15.12
CA HIS A 121 6.42 6.51 -16.32
C HIS A 121 5.91 5.11 -15.90
N PRO A 122 4.67 5.01 -15.33
CA PRO A 122 4.13 3.77 -14.79
C PRO A 122 4.09 2.65 -15.82
N ARG A 123 4.30 1.41 -15.39
CA ARG A 123 4.36 0.22 -16.26
C ARG A 123 3.28 -0.81 -15.92
N SER A 124 2.33 -0.45 -15.07
CA SER A 124 1.18 -1.28 -14.70
C SER A 124 -0.07 -0.41 -14.56
N VAL A 125 -1.25 -1.01 -14.71
CA VAL A 125 -2.53 -0.32 -14.45
C VAL A 125 -2.57 0.18 -13.01
N TYR A 126 -2.07 -0.59 -12.05
CA TYR A 126 -1.91 -0.13 -10.66
C TYR A 126 -1.09 1.16 -10.57
N GLY A 127 0.10 1.19 -11.18
CA GLY A 127 0.95 2.39 -11.22
C GLY A 127 0.23 3.60 -11.84
N ILE A 128 -0.51 3.38 -12.94
CA ILE A 128 -1.33 4.42 -13.59
C ILE A 128 -2.39 4.94 -12.62
N THR A 129 -3.09 4.07 -11.89
CA THR A 129 -4.10 4.51 -10.91
C THR A 129 -3.50 5.31 -9.77
N LYS A 130 -2.26 5.02 -9.37
CA LYS A 130 -1.54 5.79 -8.35
C LYS A 130 -1.12 7.17 -8.84
N VAL A 131 -0.71 7.29 -10.11
CA VAL A 131 -0.46 8.61 -10.74
C VAL A 131 -1.76 9.41 -10.81
N ALA A 132 -2.88 8.81 -11.24
CA ALA A 132 -4.17 9.49 -11.26
C ALA A 132 -4.62 9.95 -9.87
N GLY A 133 -4.44 9.13 -8.83
CA GLY A 133 -4.72 9.49 -7.45
C GLY A 133 -3.85 10.64 -6.94
N PHE A 134 -2.56 10.66 -7.29
CA PHE A 134 -1.64 11.75 -7.02
C PHE A 134 -2.12 13.06 -7.65
N GLU A 135 -2.48 13.05 -8.94
CA GLU A 135 -2.96 14.23 -9.65
C GLU A 135 -4.29 14.75 -9.09
N LEU A 136 -5.20 13.85 -8.70
CA LEU A 136 -6.43 14.23 -8.00
C LEU A 136 -6.13 14.89 -6.66
N THR A 137 -5.23 14.32 -5.86
CA THR A 137 -4.84 14.84 -4.54
C THR A 137 -4.24 16.23 -4.68
N ARG A 138 -3.31 16.42 -5.62
CA ARG A 138 -2.72 17.72 -5.94
C ARG A 138 -3.76 18.73 -6.43
N ASN A 139 -4.65 18.32 -7.33
CA ASN A 139 -5.69 19.20 -7.84
C ASN A 139 -6.63 19.69 -6.73
N TYR A 140 -7.00 18.81 -5.77
CA TYR A 140 -7.85 19.23 -4.66
C TYR A 140 -7.14 20.20 -3.70
N ARG A 141 -5.84 20.08 -3.54
CA ARG A 141 -5.00 21.05 -2.83
C ARG A 141 -5.01 22.41 -3.52
N GLU A 142 -4.69 22.43 -4.82
CA GLU A 142 -4.50 23.66 -5.57
C GLU A 142 -5.80 24.39 -5.93
N ALA A 143 -6.84 23.64 -6.31
CA ALA A 143 -8.10 24.22 -6.77
C ALA A 143 -9.10 24.53 -5.65
N TYR A 144 -9.06 23.77 -4.56
CA TYR A 144 -10.06 23.88 -3.48
C TYR A 144 -9.44 24.26 -2.12
N GLY A 145 -8.12 24.39 -2.03
CA GLY A 145 -7.43 24.77 -0.80
C GLY A 145 -7.48 23.72 0.32
N LEU A 146 -7.73 22.44 -0.04
CA LEU A 146 -7.72 21.38 0.97
C LEU A 146 -6.29 21.04 1.39
N TYR A 147 -6.10 20.70 2.66
CA TYR A 147 -4.84 20.15 3.11
C TYR A 147 -4.70 18.69 2.65
N THR A 148 -4.01 18.46 1.54
CA THR A 148 -3.82 17.12 0.98
C THR A 148 -2.35 16.85 0.65
N CYS A 149 -1.83 15.70 1.10
CA CYS A 149 -0.45 15.25 0.88
C CYS A 149 -0.42 13.90 0.18
N THR A 150 0.62 13.66 -0.62
CA THR A 150 0.92 12.33 -1.17
C THR A 150 2.26 11.82 -0.68
N GLY A 151 2.30 10.61 -0.12
CA GLY A 151 3.54 9.87 0.11
C GLY A 151 3.82 8.92 -1.05
N MET A 152 4.87 9.14 -1.83
CA MET A 152 5.35 8.23 -2.86
C MET A 152 6.24 7.17 -2.21
N LEU A 153 5.60 6.09 -1.75
CA LEU A 153 6.24 5.09 -0.89
C LEU A 153 6.97 4.02 -1.70
N PHE A 154 8.22 3.75 -1.32
CA PHE A 154 8.90 2.53 -1.71
C PHE A 154 8.38 1.34 -0.91
N ASN A 155 8.89 0.13 -1.19
CA ASN A 155 8.36 -1.09 -0.55
C ASN A 155 8.60 -1.05 0.96
N HIS A 156 7.56 -1.33 1.73
CA HIS A 156 7.64 -1.36 3.18
C HIS A 156 6.96 -2.59 3.74
N GLU A 157 7.65 -3.26 4.63
CA GLU A 157 7.37 -4.62 5.03
C GLU A 157 7.15 -4.76 6.53
N SER A 158 6.39 -5.76 6.91
CA SER A 158 6.20 -6.14 8.31
C SER A 158 5.74 -7.60 8.41
N PRO A 159 5.70 -8.20 9.62
CA PRO A 159 5.09 -9.52 9.84
C PRO A 159 3.61 -9.62 9.41
N ARG A 160 2.95 -8.47 9.19
CA ARG A 160 1.55 -8.39 8.73
C ARG A 160 1.41 -8.29 7.20
N ARG A 161 2.51 -8.35 6.44
CA ARG A 161 2.46 -8.32 4.97
C ARG A 161 1.60 -9.46 4.42
N GLY A 162 0.89 -9.24 3.32
CA GLY A 162 0.12 -10.27 2.62
C GLY A 162 1.01 -11.39 2.08
N PHE A 163 0.53 -12.62 2.09
CA PHE A 163 1.30 -13.81 1.66
C PHE A 163 1.60 -13.83 0.16
N GLU A 164 0.87 -13.07 -0.63
CA GLU A 164 1.06 -12.88 -2.06
C GLU A 164 2.29 -12.04 -2.40
N PHE A 165 2.77 -11.21 -1.46
CA PHE A 165 3.96 -10.37 -1.68
C PHE A 165 5.26 -11.13 -1.44
N VAL A 166 6.27 -10.82 -2.25
CA VAL A 166 7.53 -11.59 -2.34
C VAL A 166 8.21 -11.82 -0.99
N THR A 167 8.32 -10.80 -0.15
CA THR A 167 8.98 -10.91 1.17
C THR A 167 8.25 -11.88 2.09
N ARG A 168 6.92 -11.76 2.19
CA ARG A 168 6.12 -12.67 3.02
C ARG A 168 6.02 -14.06 2.43
N LYS A 169 5.95 -14.18 1.12
CA LYS A 169 6.02 -15.46 0.42
C LYS A 169 7.31 -16.20 0.77
N ILE A 170 8.46 -15.53 0.70
CA ILE A 170 9.77 -16.11 1.03
C ILE A 170 9.81 -16.55 2.49
N THR A 171 9.51 -15.65 3.44
CA THR A 171 9.61 -15.96 4.88
C THR A 171 8.66 -17.07 5.30
N SER A 172 7.42 -17.07 4.79
CA SER A 172 6.41 -18.09 5.07
C SER A 172 6.79 -19.44 4.49
N THR A 173 7.25 -19.48 3.22
CA THR A 173 7.64 -20.74 2.57
C THR A 173 8.89 -21.32 3.22
N ALA A 174 9.90 -20.51 3.54
CA ALA A 174 11.11 -20.97 4.22
C ALA A 174 10.79 -21.59 5.59
N ALA A 175 9.90 -20.96 6.36
CA ALA A 175 9.45 -21.53 7.64
C ALA A 175 8.72 -22.88 7.44
N ARG A 176 7.90 -23.01 6.39
CA ARG A 176 7.21 -24.28 6.06
C ARG A 176 8.20 -25.35 5.59
N ILE A 177 9.25 -24.98 4.86
CA ILE A 177 10.34 -25.89 4.47
C ILE A 177 11.06 -26.40 5.73
N LYS A 178 11.42 -25.51 6.67
CA LYS A 178 12.07 -25.91 7.94
C LYS A 178 11.22 -26.89 8.76
N LEU A 179 9.89 -26.74 8.69
CA LEU A 179 8.93 -27.63 9.36
C LEU A 179 8.62 -28.92 8.56
N GLY A 180 9.20 -29.12 7.38
CA GLY A 180 8.92 -30.26 6.51
C GLY A 180 7.55 -30.23 5.84
N LEU A 181 6.86 -29.09 5.84
CA LEU A 181 5.53 -28.90 5.25
C LEU A 181 5.59 -28.55 3.76
N GLU A 182 6.71 -28.02 3.29
CA GLU A 182 7.01 -27.71 1.90
C GLU A 182 8.44 -28.15 1.56
N LYS A 183 8.75 -28.25 0.27
CA LYS A 183 10.07 -28.69 -0.20
C LYS A 183 10.81 -27.62 -1.00
N GLU A 184 10.07 -26.72 -1.63
CA GLU A 184 10.63 -25.75 -2.58
C GLU A 184 9.98 -24.38 -2.47
N LEU A 185 10.79 -23.35 -2.75
CA LEU A 185 10.38 -21.97 -2.90
C LEU A 185 10.42 -21.60 -4.39
N ARG A 186 9.25 -21.29 -4.98
CA ARG A 186 9.15 -20.89 -6.40
C ARG A 186 9.09 -19.38 -6.54
N LEU A 187 10.08 -18.80 -7.22
CA LEU A 187 10.17 -17.38 -7.52
C LEU A 187 10.44 -17.14 -9.01
N GLY A 188 10.19 -15.92 -9.47
CA GLY A 188 10.58 -15.44 -10.80
C GLY A 188 11.99 -14.83 -10.78
N ASN A 189 12.10 -13.55 -11.19
CA ASN A 189 13.36 -12.84 -11.25
C ASN A 189 13.90 -12.51 -9.85
N ILE A 190 14.90 -13.26 -9.41
CA ILE A 190 15.56 -13.05 -8.11
C ILE A 190 16.65 -11.98 -8.13
N GLU A 191 17.05 -11.49 -9.32
CA GLU A 191 17.99 -10.37 -9.46
C GLU A 191 17.29 -9.00 -9.43
N ALA A 192 15.96 -8.98 -9.38
CA ALA A 192 15.20 -7.75 -9.23
C ALA A 192 15.58 -7.06 -7.92
N GLN A 193 15.87 -5.76 -8.01
CA GLN A 193 16.23 -4.94 -6.86
C GLN A 193 15.02 -4.18 -6.33
N ARG A 194 14.95 -4.03 -5.01
CA ARG A 194 13.92 -3.24 -4.31
C ARG A 194 14.53 -2.50 -3.13
N ASP A 195 14.03 -1.30 -2.90
CA ASP A 195 14.21 -0.60 -1.63
C ASP A 195 13.11 -1.13 -0.68
N TRP A 196 13.52 -1.79 0.39
CA TRP A 196 12.62 -2.32 1.43
C TRP A 196 12.88 -1.64 2.77
N GLY A 197 11.86 -1.00 3.31
CA GLY A 197 11.89 -0.43 4.65
C GLY A 197 10.94 -1.14 5.62
N PHE A 198 10.98 -0.74 6.88
CA PHE A 198 10.06 -1.24 7.91
C PHE A 198 8.77 -0.40 7.95
N SER A 199 7.60 -1.04 7.82
CA SER A 199 6.31 -0.36 7.78
C SER A 199 6.05 0.56 8.99
N GLY A 200 6.62 0.24 10.16
CA GLY A 200 6.50 1.07 11.36
C GLY A 200 7.13 2.45 11.20
N GLU A 201 8.18 2.59 10.40
CA GLU A 201 8.81 3.89 10.08
C GLU A 201 7.99 4.65 9.05
N TYR A 202 7.47 3.95 8.04
CA TYR A 202 6.64 4.55 7.00
C TYR A 202 5.34 5.15 7.57
N VAL A 203 4.66 4.46 8.50
CA VAL A 203 3.46 5.05 9.14
C VAL A 203 3.78 6.26 10.00
N LYS A 204 4.97 6.33 10.62
CA LYS A 204 5.43 7.55 11.29
C LYS A 204 5.61 8.70 10.32
N MET A 205 6.20 8.44 9.14
CA MET A 205 6.37 9.45 8.10
C MET A 205 5.01 9.93 7.57
N MET A 206 4.04 9.02 7.34
CA MET A 206 2.67 9.40 6.95
C MET A 206 2.06 10.38 7.96
N HIS A 207 2.23 10.12 9.27
CA HIS A 207 1.76 11.01 10.31
C HIS A 207 2.50 12.35 10.29
N ILE A 208 3.84 12.35 10.23
CA ILE A 208 4.67 13.56 10.18
C ILE A 208 4.28 14.46 8.99
N MET A 209 3.98 13.88 7.84
CA MET A 209 3.55 14.64 6.65
C MET A 209 2.27 15.43 6.90
N LEU A 210 1.32 14.85 7.62
CA LEU A 210 0.08 15.55 7.99
C LEU A 210 0.25 16.55 9.15
N GLN A 211 1.41 16.61 9.81
CA GLN A 211 1.69 17.59 10.87
C GLN A 211 2.42 18.83 10.37
N GLN A 212 2.80 18.90 9.09
CA GLN A 212 3.47 20.07 8.52
C GLN A 212 2.51 21.26 8.45
N ASP A 213 3.07 22.47 8.45
CA ASP A 213 2.27 23.70 8.34
C ASP A 213 1.61 23.79 6.96
N GLU A 214 2.34 23.42 5.90
CA GLU A 214 1.87 23.42 4.52
C GLU A 214 1.85 22.00 3.93
N PRO A 215 0.82 21.66 3.15
CA PRO A 215 0.75 20.36 2.50
C PRO A 215 1.70 20.25 1.30
N ASP A 216 2.40 19.10 1.18
CA ASP A 216 3.26 18.81 0.05
C ASP A 216 3.28 17.31 -0.25
N ASP A 217 4.01 16.92 -1.28
CA ASP A 217 4.20 15.53 -1.70
C ASP A 217 5.64 15.10 -1.40
N PHE A 218 5.82 13.84 -0.95
CA PHE A 218 7.11 13.36 -0.44
C PHE A 218 7.45 11.98 -0.98
N VAL A 219 8.71 11.78 -1.36
CA VAL A 219 9.27 10.44 -1.65
C VAL A 219 9.77 9.83 -0.34
N ILE A 220 9.36 8.59 -0.06
CA ILE A 220 9.77 7.88 1.15
C ILE A 220 10.37 6.52 0.77
N GLY A 221 11.65 6.37 1.03
CA GLY A 221 12.45 5.18 0.85
C GLY A 221 13.60 5.12 1.83
N THR A 222 14.31 4.00 1.89
CA THR A 222 15.51 3.85 2.72
C THR A 222 16.75 4.40 2.04
N GLY A 223 16.72 4.55 0.71
CA GLY A 223 17.86 4.90 -0.13
C GLY A 223 18.81 3.73 -0.39
N GLN A 224 18.44 2.53 0.05
CA GLN A 224 19.22 1.31 -0.17
C GLN A 224 18.39 0.26 -0.91
N THR A 225 18.99 -0.35 -1.92
CA THR A 225 18.34 -1.42 -2.68
C THR A 225 19.01 -2.76 -2.43
N HIS A 226 18.19 -3.80 -2.35
CA HIS A 226 18.62 -5.18 -2.20
C HIS A 226 17.98 -6.06 -3.27
N THR A 227 18.69 -7.11 -3.70
CA THR A 227 18.13 -8.10 -4.60
C THR A 227 17.18 -9.05 -3.85
N VAL A 228 16.23 -9.63 -4.59
CA VAL A 228 15.40 -10.72 -4.04
C VAL A 228 16.28 -11.90 -3.59
N ARG A 229 17.38 -12.18 -4.32
CA ARG A 229 18.36 -13.21 -3.96
C ARG A 229 18.98 -12.96 -2.59
N GLU A 230 19.45 -11.74 -2.30
CA GLU A 230 19.99 -11.38 -0.98
C GLU A 230 18.97 -11.61 0.13
N PHE A 231 17.72 -11.22 -0.10
CA PHE A 231 16.66 -11.45 0.88
C PHE A 231 16.38 -12.95 1.11
N VAL A 232 16.32 -13.76 0.05
CA VAL A 232 16.17 -15.23 0.16
C VAL A 232 17.31 -15.80 0.98
N LYS A 233 18.56 -15.41 0.65
CA LYS A 233 19.76 -15.90 1.36
C LYS A 233 19.68 -15.63 2.86
N ILE A 234 19.40 -14.39 3.25
CA ILE A 234 19.28 -13.99 4.66
C ILE A 234 18.20 -14.83 5.38
N VAL A 235 17.01 -14.97 4.77
CA VAL A 235 15.91 -15.72 5.38
C VAL A 235 16.24 -17.20 5.58
N PHE A 236 16.92 -17.83 4.63
CA PHE A 236 17.29 -19.24 4.73
C PHE A 236 18.44 -19.46 5.72
N GLU A 237 19.44 -18.55 5.75
CA GLU A 237 20.52 -18.56 6.75
C GLU A 237 19.99 -18.46 8.18
N GLU A 238 19.02 -17.57 8.45
CA GLU A 238 18.34 -17.45 9.76
C GLU A 238 17.65 -18.76 10.21
N LEU A 239 17.25 -19.61 9.25
CA LEU A 239 16.64 -20.89 9.52
C LEU A 239 17.63 -22.06 9.47
N GLU A 240 18.95 -21.79 9.31
CA GLU A 240 20.00 -22.80 9.14
C GLU A 240 19.71 -23.74 7.95
N LEU A 241 19.22 -23.17 6.84
CA LEU A 241 18.93 -23.86 5.58
C LEU A 241 19.82 -23.29 4.45
N ASN A 242 20.15 -24.13 3.48
CA ASN A 242 20.75 -23.66 2.22
C ASN A 242 19.63 -23.39 1.20
N TYR A 243 19.49 -22.15 0.76
CA TYR A 243 18.43 -21.78 -0.17
C TYR A 243 18.57 -22.44 -1.55
N GLU A 244 19.80 -22.80 -1.99
CA GLU A 244 20.05 -23.40 -3.29
C GLU A 244 19.39 -24.79 -3.41
N ASP A 245 19.24 -25.51 -2.30
CA ASP A 245 18.60 -26.82 -2.25
C ASP A 245 17.07 -26.75 -2.41
N HIS A 246 16.50 -25.56 -2.26
CA HIS A 246 15.04 -25.36 -2.21
C HIS A 246 14.50 -24.36 -3.21
N LEU A 247 15.35 -23.51 -3.80
CA LEU A 247 14.91 -22.47 -4.73
C LEU A 247 14.66 -23.04 -6.14
N VAL A 248 13.47 -22.76 -6.66
CA VAL A 248 13.09 -23.06 -8.04
C VAL A 248 12.74 -21.76 -8.76
N ILE A 249 13.45 -21.47 -9.84
CA ILE A 249 13.13 -20.34 -10.71
C ILE A 249 11.99 -20.75 -11.64
N ASP A 250 10.85 -20.09 -11.53
CA ASP A 250 9.64 -20.40 -12.30
C ASP A 250 9.33 -19.25 -13.28
N PRO A 251 9.42 -19.48 -14.60
CA PRO A 251 9.18 -18.45 -15.61
C PRO A 251 7.79 -17.80 -15.55
N ARG A 252 6.80 -18.46 -14.92
CA ARG A 252 5.45 -17.91 -14.77
C ARG A 252 5.38 -16.70 -13.85
N PHE A 253 6.44 -16.47 -13.08
CA PHE A 253 6.53 -15.33 -12.16
C PHE A 253 7.52 -14.24 -12.65
N TYR A 254 7.89 -14.25 -13.95
CA TYR A 254 8.70 -13.21 -14.56
C TYR A 254 7.87 -12.00 -14.96
#